data_79603ea0055d236aa883bf248a33d2be
#
_entry.id   79603ea0055d236aa883bf248a33d2be
#
_cell.length_a   1.000
_cell.length_b   1.000
_cell.length_c   1.000
_cell.angle_alpha   90.00
_cell.angle_beta   90.00
_cell.angle_gamma   90.00
#
_symmetry.space_group_name_H-M   'P 1'
#
loop_
_entity.id
_entity.type
_entity.pdbx_description
1 polymer ?
#
loop_
_entity_poly.entity_id
_entity_poly.type
_entity_poly.pdbx_seq_one_letter_code
_entity_poly.pdbx_strand_id
1 'polypeptide(L)'
;PDLECTGELGIDSYVGTWRGILCRTDTPDAAVNAMADALKEAWNTPDYQEFLKNACYLDRPGYADAEEFQQLIDEEYTTFEDYLKGAGLI
;
A
#
# COMPACT_ATOMS: atom_id res chain seq x y z
N PRO A 1 7.00 -3.04 21.33
CA PRO A 1 6.90 -4.47 21.04
C PRO A 1 5.98 -5.21 21.99
N ASP A 2 5.69 -4.64 23.18
CA ASP A 2 4.85 -5.27 24.21
C ASP A 2 3.38 -4.81 24.21
N LEU A 3 2.98 -4.05 23.18
CA LEU A 3 1.61 -3.60 23.01
C LEU A 3 0.88 -4.47 21.99
N GLU A 4 -0.31 -4.91 22.36
CA GLU A 4 -1.19 -5.68 21.47
C GLU A 4 -1.72 -4.80 20.34
N CYS A 5 -1.84 -5.38 19.15
CA CYS A 5 -2.48 -4.72 18.01
C CYS A 5 -4.00 -5.01 18.00
N THR A 6 -4.75 -4.27 17.20
CA THR A 6 -6.20 -4.42 17.07
C THR A 6 -6.64 -5.84 16.72
N GLY A 7 -5.89 -6.52 15.83
CA GLY A 7 -6.18 -7.90 15.45
C GLY A 7 -6.02 -8.89 16.60
N GLU A 8 -5.03 -8.71 17.48
CA GLU A 8 -4.82 -9.53 18.68
C GLU A 8 -5.93 -9.34 19.72
N LEU A 9 -6.53 -8.15 19.74
CA LEU A 9 -7.69 -7.82 20.58
C LEU A 9 -9.03 -8.26 19.98
N GLY A 10 -9.02 -8.94 18.83
CA GLY A 10 -10.22 -9.38 18.15
C GLY A 10 -10.97 -8.28 17.39
N ILE A 11 -10.34 -7.13 17.20
CA ILE A 11 -10.88 -6.02 16.41
C ILE A 11 -10.37 -6.16 14.98
N ASP A 12 -11.25 -6.49 14.06
CA ASP A 12 -10.92 -6.62 12.62
C ASP A 12 -10.89 -5.25 11.95
N SER A 13 -9.83 -4.50 12.24
CA SER A 13 -9.58 -3.19 11.64
C SER A 13 -8.11 -3.02 11.33
N TYR A 14 -7.79 -3.00 10.05
CA TYR A 14 -6.43 -2.86 9.52
C TYR A 14 -6.39 -1.69 8.55
N VAL A 15 -6.24 -0.50 9.07
CA VAL A 15 -6.10 0.72 8.27
C VAL A 15 -4.67 1.20 8.36
N GLY A 16 -4.04 1.37 7.22
CA GLY A 16 -2.67 1.85 7.13
C GLY A 16 -2.54 3.02 6.15
N THR A 17 -1.34 3.55 6.04
CA THR A 17 -1.01 4.56 5.04
C THR A 17 -0.12 3.92 3.98
N TRP A 18 -0.59 3.92 2.75
CA TRP A 18 0.19 3.48 1.59
C TRP A 18 0.78 4.66 0.82
N ARG A 19 1.81 4.38 0.06
CA ARG A 19 2.41 5.30 -0.91
C ARG A 19 2.53 4.60 -2.23
N GLY A 20 2.25 5.32 -3.31
CA GLY A 20 2.31 4.73 -4.63
C GLY A 20 2.57 5.77 -5.70
N ILE A 21 2.82 5.29 -6.90
CA ILE A 21 2.99 6.09 -8.11
C ILE A 21 1.79 5.81 -9.01
N LEU A 22 1.16 6.88 -9.46
CA LEU A 22 0.00 6.82 -10.34
C LEU A 22 0.37 7.37 -11.71
N CYS A 23 -0.30 6.88 -12.74
CA CYS A 23 -0.22 7.42 -14.08
C CYS A 23 -1.64 7.71 -14.61
N ARG A 24 -1.70 8.46 -15.71
CA ARG A 24 -2.98 8.71 -16.39
C ARG A 24 -3.49 7.41 -17.03
N THR A 25 -4.80 7.29 -17.13
CA THR A 25 -5.45 6.09 -17.70
C THR A 25 -5.15 5.88 -19.19
N ASP A 26 -4.77 6.95 -19.90
CA ASP A 26 -4.38 6.92 -21.33
C ASP A 26 -2.86 6.68 -21.53
N THR A 27 -2.11 6.41 -20.48
CA THR A 27 -0.68 6.09 -20.61
C THR A 27 -0.52 4.75 -21.32
N PRO A 28 0.36 4.66 -22.36
CA PRO A 28 0.59 3.41 -23.07
C PRO A 28 1.08 2.29 -22.15
N ASP A 29 0.58 1.07 -22.34
CA ASP A 29 0.93 -0.10 -21.53
C ASP A 29 2.44 -0.35 -21.46
N ALA A 30 3.15 -0.14 -22.56
CA ALA A 30 4.60 -0.30 -22.60
C ALA A 30 5.32 0.66 -21.62
N ALA A 31 4.84 1.88 -21.48
CA ALA A 31 5.40 2.86 -20.54
C ALA A 31 5.06 2.48 -19.09
N VAL A 32 3.84 2.03 -18.83
CA VAL A 32 3.40 1.56 -17.51
C VAL A 32 4.24 0.35 -17.07
N ASN A 33 4.43 -0.64 -17.95
CA ASN A 33 5.21 -1.83 -17.66
C ASN A 33 6.69 -1.51 -17.42
N ALA A 34 7.28 -0.63 -18.22
CA ALA A 34 8.67 -0.20 -18.02
C ALA A 34 8.87 0.50 -16.67
N MET A 35 7.92 1.33 -16.25
CA MET A 35 7.95 1.98 -14.94
C MET A 35 7.78 0.98 -13.81
N ALA A 36 6.84 0.04 -13.94
CA ALA A 36 6.61 -1.00 -12.96
C ALA A 36 7.85 -1.88 -12.75
N ASP A 37 8.53 -2.28 -13.82
CA ASP A 37 9.77 -3.04 -13.77
C ASP A 37 10.90 -2.24 -13.08
N ALA A 38 11.04 -0.97 -13.43
CA ALA A 38 12.04 -0.08 -12.82
C ALA A 38 11.79 0.12 -11.30
N LEU A 39 10.54 0.27 -10.89
CA LEU A 39 10.17 0.38 -9.48
C LEU A 39 10.45 -0.91 -8.71
N LYS A 40 10.20 -2.06 -9.31
CA LYS A 40 10.52 -3.36 -8.73
C LYS A 40 12.04 -3.56 -8.57
N GLU A 41 12.80 -3.15 -9.56
CA GLU A 41 14.27 -3.16 -9.49
C GLU A 41 14.77 -2.22 -8.36
N ALA A 42 14.26 -0.99 -8.31
CA ALA A 42 14.62 -0.02 -7.28
C ALA A 42 14.31 -0.52 -5.87
N TRP A 43 13.15 -1.17 -5.68
CA TRP A 43 12.78 -1.79 -4.40
C TRP A 43 13.82 -2.79 -3.91
N ASN A 44 14.38 -3.59 -4.81
CA ASN A 44 15.34 -4.65 -4.48
C ASN A 44 16.79 -4.15 -4.34
N THR A 45 17.06 -2.86 -4.51
CA THR A 45 18.41 -2.34 -4.30
C THR A 45 18.81 -2.39 -2.83
N PRO A 46 20.09 -2.71 -2.51
CA PRO A 46 20.56 -2.76 -1.12
C PRO A 46 20.36 -1.44 -0.38
N ASP A 47 20.62 -0.32 -1.01
CA ASP A 47 20.48 1.01 -0.41
C ASP A 47 19.03 1.31 -0.02
N TYR A 48 18.07 0.95 -0.88
CA TYR A 48 16.66 1.16 -0.57
C TYR A 48 16.16 0.22 0.52
N GLN A 49 16.61 -1.03 0.52
CA GLN A 49 16.30 -1.99 1.57
C GLN A 49 16.86 -1.56 2.94
N GLU A 50 18.06 -0.98 2.97
CA GLU A 50 18.63 -0.42 4.18
C GLU A 50 17.83 0.78 4.70
N PHE A 51 17.42 1.67 3.80
CA PHE A 51 16.52 2.79 4.14
C PHE A 51 15.20 2.29 4.76
N LEU A 52 14.56 1.32 4.13
CA LEU A 52 13.30 0.75 4.63
C LEU A 52 13.46 0.11 6.00
N LYS A 53 14.55 -0.62 6.21
CA LYS A 53 14.87 -1.24 7.50
C LYS A 53 15.04 -0.18 8.60
N ASN A 54 15.80 0.87 8.32
CA ASN A 54 16.06 1.96 9.27
C ASN A 54 14.79 2.77 9.59
N ALA A 55 13.85 2.84 8.66
CA ALA A 55 12.55 3.50 8.83
C ALA A 55 11.46 2.59 9.41
N CYS A 56 11.79 1.35 9.78
CA CYS A 56 10.84 0.33 10.29
C CYS A 56 9.72 -0.03 9.30
N TYR A 57 9.95 0.11 7.99
CA TYR A 57 8.96 -0.24 6.96
C TYR A 57 8.99 -1.71 6.53
N LEU A 58 9.99 -2.49 6.98
CA LEU A 58 10.09 -3.91 6.67
C LEU A 58 9.39 -4.83 7.68
N ASP A 59 8.82 -4.29 8.73
CA ASP A 59 8.10 -5.06 9.77
C ASP A 59 6.78 -5.66 9.23
N ARG A 60 6.35 -5.20 8.06
CA ARG A 60 5.19 -5.70 7.32
C ARG A 60 5.52 -5.86 5.83
N PRO A 61 4.79 -6.70 5.08
CA PRO A 61 4.90 -6.72 3.63
C PRO A 61 4.68 -5.32 3.06
N GLY A 62 5.67 -4.77 2.35
CA GLY A 62 5.67 -3.37 1.97
C GLY A 62 5.63 -3.11 0.47
N TYR A 63 5.80 -4.14 -0.37
CA TYR A 63 5.73 -4.02 -1.82
C TYR A 63 4.42 -4.60 -2.34
N ALA A 64 3.78 -3.87 -3.23
CA ALA A 64 2.68 -4.34 -4.04
C ALA A 64 2.93 -3.98 -5.51
N ASP A 65 2.73 -4.90 -6.42
CA ASP A 65 2.78 -4.61 -7.84
C ASP A 65 1.54 -3.81 -8.29
N ALA A 66 1.43 -3.50 -9.57
CA ALA A 66 0.34 -2.66 -10.07
C ALA A 66 -1.04 -3.27 -9.83
N GLU A 67 -1.19 -4.58 -10.00
CA GLU A 67 -2.47 -5.28 -9.81
C GLU A 67 -2.83 -5.38 -8.33
N GLU A 68 -1.89 -5.82 -7.51
CA GLU A 68 -2.05 -5.92 -6.06
C GLU A 68 -2.35 -4.55 -5.42
N PHE A 69 -1.68 -3.50 -5.90
CA PHE A 69 -1.90 -2.15 -5.39
C PHE A 69 -3.27 -1.57 -5.82
N GLN A 70 -3.72 -1.85 -7.05
CA GLN A 70 -5.06 -1.47 -7.48
C GLN A 70 -6.13 -2.15 -6.64
N GLN A 71 -5.98 -3.44 -6.37
CA GLN A 71 -6.89 -4.19 -5.51
C GLN A 71 -6.94 -3.59 -4.10
N LEU A 72 -5.79 -3.28 -3.52
CA LEU A 72 -5.72 -2.62 -2.20
C LEU A 72 -6.49 -1.29 -2.18
N ILE A 73 -6.32 -0.45 -3.20
CA ILE A 73 -7.04 0.83 -3.32
C ILE A 73 -8.55 0.60 -3.39
N ASP A 74 -9.00 -0.35 -4.17
CA ASP A 74 -10.43 -0.64 -4.35
C ASP A 74 -11.07 -1.16 -3.05
N GLU A 75 -10.37 -2.03 -2.33
CA GLU A 75 -10.81 -2.54 -1.02
C GLU A 75 -10.86 -1.43 0.05
N GLU A 76 -9.81 -0.62 0.12
CA GLU A 76 -9.77 0.50 1.06
C GLU A 76 -10.80 1.58 0.73
N TYR A 77 -11.02 1.87 -0.54
CA TYR A 77 -12.05 2.82 -0.96
C TYR A 77 -13.43 2.41 -0.42
N THR A 78 -13.79 1.15 -0.58
CA THR A 78 -15.05 0.62 -0.07
C THR A 78 -15.14 0.72 1.45
N THR A 79 -14.07 0.35 2.13
CA THR A 79 -13.98 0.39 3.59
C THR A 79 -14.14 1.83 4.13
N PHE A 80 -13.43 2.78 3.53
CA PHE A 80 -13.52 4.19 3.93
C PHE A 80 -14.89 4.80 3.59
N GLU A 81 -15.48 4.45 2.44
CA GLU A 81 -16.81 4.91 2.09
C GLU A 81 -17.83 4.47 3.13
N ASP A 82 -17.78 3.23 3.55
CA ASP A 82 -18.68 2.68 4.57
C ASP A 82 -18.48 3.36 5.94
N TYR A 83 -17.24 3.59 6.35
CA TYR A 83 -16.95 4.33 7.58
C TYR A 83 -17.47 5.77 7.54
N LEU A 84 -17.26 6.47 6.44
CA LEU A 84 -17.71 7.85 6.29
C LEU A 84 -19.23 7.96 6.23
N LYS A 85 -19.91 7.02 5.58
CA LYS A 85 -21.38 6.91 5.59
C LYS A 85 -21.91 6.62 7.00
N GLY A 86 -21.30 5.66 7.68
CA GLY A 86 -21.66 5.30 9.06
C GLY A 86 -21.46 6.45 10.05
N ALA A 87 -20.49 7.31 9.81
CA ALA A 87 -20.24 8.51 10.60
C ALA A 87 -21.10 9.73 10.19
N GLY A 88 -21.87 9.62 9.13
CA GLY A 88 -22.69 10.73 8.62
C GLY A 88 -21.90 11.86 7.96
N LEU A 89 -20.68 11.56 7.47
CA LEU A 89 -19.79 12.55 6.82
C LEU A 89 -20.01 12.65 5.31
N ILE A 90 -20.57 11.63 4.74
CA ILE A 90 -21.00 11.60 3.32
C ILE A 90 -22.37 10.93 3.17
#